data_d7b0ef5c800d4fc8a4ab7fa38dda14af
#
_entry.id   d7b0ef5c800d4fc8a4ab7fa38dda14af
#
_cell.length_a   1.000
_cell.length_b   1.000
_cell.length_c   1.000
_cell.angle_alpha   90.00
_cell.angle_beta   90.00
_cell.angle_gamma   90.00
#
_symmetry.space_group_name_H-M   'P 1'
#
loop_
_entity.id
_entity.type
_entity.pdbx_description
1 polymer ?
#
loop_
_entity_poly.entity_id
_entity_poly.type
_entity_poly.pdbx_seq_one_letter_code
_entity_poly.pdbx_strand_id
1 'polypeptide(L)'
;MFNKVVVSDTNIWIDLYRSGLLEVVFQLKHHFVTTEFVIHELKSPRGEHLVSLGLGVEVLASTEMLTLFDLRHTLGNSSLADVSCYFLAKERGWTLLTGDGALRRSGHRSQLEVRGVLWLLDQFHEAALVSPDVLVKALNAMLANGARLPKEEC
;
A
#
# COMPACT_ATOMS: atom_id res chain seq x y z
N MET A 1 0.19 -12.40 18.25
CA MET A 1 0.10 -11.82 16.88
C MET A 1 1.04 -10.63 16.77
N PHE A 2 1.88 -10.63 15.77
CA PHE A 2 2.81 -9.53 15.58
C PHE A 2 2.17 -8.40 14.81
N ASN A 3 2.30 -7.20 15.34
CA ASN A 3 1.96 -6.00 14.60
C ASN A 3 3.08 -5.74 13.60
N LYS A 4 2.70 -5.53 12.35
CA LYS A 4 3.64 -5.20 11.29
C LYS A 4 3.64 -3.70 11.06
N VAL A 5 4.78 -3.17 10.61
CA VAL A 5 4.80 -1.85 9.98
C VAL A 5 4.64 -2.08 8.49
N VAL A 6 3.61 -1.51 7.91
CA VAL A 6 3.22 -1.75 6.52
C VAL A 6 3.31 -0.44 5.75
N VAL A 7 4.15 -0.42 4.71
CA VAL A 7 4.31 0.73 3.83
C VAL A 7 3.41 0.53 2.62
N SER A 8 2.47 1.43 2.39
CA SER A 8 1.50 1.30 1.31
C SER A 8 1.69 2.37 0.24
N ASP A 9 1.59 1.95 -1.02
CA ASP A 9 1.67 2.86 -2.18
C ASP A 9 0.34 3.59 -2.42
N THR A 10 0.36 4.52 -3.39
CA THR A 10 -0.78 5.38 -3.70
C THR A 10 -2.03 4.60 -4.09
N ASN A 11 -1.90 3.62 -4.98
CA ASN A 11 -3.06 2.93 -5.56
C ASN A 11 -3.82 2.09 -4.55
N ILE A 12 -3.15 1.53 -3.56
CA ILE A 12 -3.83 0.78 -2.50
C ILE A 12 -4.82 1.68 -1.76
N TRP A 13 -4.41 2.91 -1.43
CA TRP A 13 -5.29 3.86 -0.75
C TRP A 13 -6.48 4.25 -1.60
N ILE A 14 -6.26 4.43 -2.90
CA ILE A 14 -7.33 4.75 -3.85
C ILE A 14 -8.33 3.60 -3.94
N ASP A 15 -7.84 2.37 -4.06
CA ASP A 15 -8.70 1.18 -4.14
C ASP A 15 -9.54 1.00 -2.88
N LEU A 16 -8.94 1.19 -1.71
CA LEU A 16 -9.66 1.10 -0.44
C LEU A 16 -10.71 2.18 -0.31
N TYR A 17 -10.40 3.40 -0.73
CA TYR A 17 -11.34 4.50 -0.70
C TYR A 17 -12.55 4.23 -1.58
N ARG A 18 -12.31 3.78 -2.82
CA ARG A 18 -13.39 3.50 -3.79
C ARG A 18 -14.26 2.32 -3.38
N SER A 19 -13.73 1.40 -2.58
CA SER A 19 -14.48 0.23 -2.12
C SER A 19 -15.16 0.43 -0.76
N GLY A 20 -14.98 1.59 -0.12
CA GLY A 20 -15.57 1.90 1.17
C GLY A 20 -14.87 1.27 2.36
N LEU A 21 -13.63 0.79 2.19
CA LEU A 21 -12.87 0.10 3.24
C LEU A 21 -11.76 0.93 3.85
N LEU A 22 -11.65 2.22 3.50
CA LEU A 22 -10.52 3.04 3.92
C LEU A 22 -10.38 3.11 5.44
N GLU A 23 -11.48 3.38 6.14
CA GLU A 23 -11.46 3.54 7.59
C GLU A 23 -11.18 2.23 8.33
N VAL A 24 -11.60 1.11 7.75
CA VAL A 24 -11.44 -0.22 8.36
C VAL A 24 -9.97 -0.58 8.51
N VAL A 25 -9.12 -0.14 7.59
CA VAL A 25 -7.66 -0.41 7.62
C VAL A 25 -7.06 -0.02 8.96
N PHE A 26 -7.48 1.12 9.49
CA PHE A 26 -6.89 1.67 10.71
C PHE A 26 -7.43 1.00 11.99
N GLN A 27 -8.38 0.07 11.84
CA GLN A 27 -8.83 -0.80 12.94
C GLN A 27 -7.97 -2.06 13.06
N LEU A 28 -7.17 -2.38 12.06
CA LEU A 28 -6.20 -3.46 12.14
C LEU A 28 -5.09 -3.09 13.10
N LYS A 29 -4.46 -4.10 13.70
CA LYS A 29 -3.39 -3.90 14.69
C LYS A 29 -2.02 -3.65 14.07
N HIS A 30 -1.97 -3.46 12.77
CA HIS A 30 -0.74 -3.10 12.07
C HIS A 30 -0.54 -1.59 12.09
N HIS A 31 0.69 -1.16 11.93
CA HIS A 31 1.02 0.25 11.83
C HIS A 31 1.22 0.59 10.35
N PHE A 32 0.30 1.35 9.79
CA PHE A 32 0.35 1.74 8.37
C PHE A 32 1.07 3.05 8.21
N VAL A 33 2.03 3.07 7.30
CA VAL A 33 2.83 4.26 6.98
C VAL A 33 2.89 4.44 5.47
N THR A 34 3.27 5.62 5.04
CA THR A 34 3.56 5.92 3.65
C THR A 34 4.63 7.01 3.59
N THR A 35 4.98 7.45 2.40
CA THR A 35 5.95 8.53 2.22
C THR A 35 5.26 9.85 1.95
N GLU A 36 5.99 10.94 2.12
CA GLU A 36 5.50 12.27 1.74
C GLU A 36 5.15 12.36 0.26
N PHE A 37 5.83 11.58 -0.61
CA PHE A 37 5.54 11.55 -2.03
C PHE A 37 4.13 11.04 -2.33
N VAL A 38 3.70 10.00 -1.61
CA VAL A 38 2.34 9.47 -1.74
C VAL A 38 1.31 10.51 -1.26
N ILE A 39 1.58 11.14 -0.13
CA ILE A 39 0.68 12.16 0.43
C ILE A 39 0.46 13.30 -0.57
N HIS A 40 1.51 13.76 -1.22
CA HIS A 40 1.42 14.81 -2.23
C HIS A 40 0.69 14.36 -3.49
N GLU A 41 0.85 13.10 -3.88
CA GLU A 41 0.21 12.56 -5.07
C GLU A 41 -1.29 12.33 -4.88
N LEU A 42 -1.73 12.00 -3.68
CA LEU A 42 -3.12 11.65 -3.40
C LEU A 42 -4.05 12.85 -3.51
N LYS A 43 -5.10 12.69 -4.34
CA LYS A 43 -6.14 13.70 -4.55
C LYS A 43 -7.48 13.27 -3.96
N SER A 44 -7.83 11.99 -4.14
CA SER A 44 -9.09 11.41 -3.67
C SER A 44 -8.85 9.94 -3.33
N PRO A 45 -8.71 9.62 -2.05
CA PRO A 45 -8.80 10.49 -0.87
C PRO A 45 -7.62 11.45 -0.78
N ARG A 46 -7.80 12.55 -0.06
CA ARG A 46 -6.68 13.45 0.24
C ARG A 46 -5.73 12.81 1.24
N GLY A 47 -4.43 13.09 1.07
CA GLY A 47 -3.43 12.57 2.01
C GLY A 47 -3.69 13.00 3.46
N GLU A 48 -4.11 14.24 3.68
CA GLU A 48 -4.42 14.77 5.01
C GLU A 48 -5.55 13.99 5.68
N HIS A 49 -6.52 13.52 4.90
CA HIS A 49 -7.61 12.70 5.45
C HIS A 49 -7.07 11.39 6.02
N LEU A 50 -6.16 10.74 5.28
CA LEU A 50 -5.53 9.51 5.74
C LEU A 50 -4.73 9.72 7.02
N VAL A 51 -4.00 10.83 7.09
CA VAL A 51 -3.23 11.18 8.30
C VAL A 51 -4.18 11.34 9.48
N SER A 52 -5.33 11.96 9.28
CA SER A 52 -6.33 12.12 10.35
C SER A 52 -6.88 10.79 10.83
N LEU A 53 -6.87 9.75 9.99
CA LEU A 53 -7.32 8.41 10.35
C LEU A 53 -6.24 7.58 11.06
N GLY A 54 -4.99 8.04 11.05
CA GLY A 54 -3.91 7.35 11.75
C GLY A 54 -2.73 6.95 10.89
N LEU A 55 -2.71 7.32 9.61
CA LEU A 55 -1.59 6.99 8.73
C LEU A 55 -0.33 7.75 9.15
N GLY A 56 0.77 7.01 9.36
CA GLY A 56 2.07 7.61 9.59
C GLY A 56 2.71 8.07 8.28
N VAL A 57 3.43 9.17 8.31
CA VAL A 57 4.13 9.71 7.15
C VAL A 57 5.63 9.74 7.44
N GLU A 58 6.40 9.05 6.59
CA GLU A 58 7.84 9.03 6.69
C GLU A 58 8.44 10.01 5.68
N VAL A 59 9.38 10.82 6.16
CA VAL A 59 10.10 11.79 5.33
C VAL A 59 11.50 11.24 5.07
N LEU A 60 11.89 11.17 3.79
CA LEU A 60 13.20 10.68 3.41
C LEU A 60 14.25 11.78 3.61
N ALA A 61 15.42 11.38 4.14
CA ALA A 61 16.55 12.30 4.30
C ALA A 61 17.11 12.71 2.95
N SER A 62 17.78 13.87 2.90
CA SER A 62 18.41 14.38 1.67
C SER A 62 19.37 13.36 1.06
N THR A 63 20.12 12.65 1.89
CA THR A 63 21.06 11.62 1.44
C THR A 63 20.37 10.43 0.82
N GLU A 64 19.14 10.14 1.24
CA GLU A 64 18.35 9.05 0.70
C GLU A 64 17.73 9.39 -0.65
N MET A 65 17.55 10.67 -0.94
CA MET A 65 16.93 11.12 -2.20
C MET A 65 17.74 10.72 -3.42
N LEU A 66 19.06 10.77 -3.35
CA LEU A 66 19.92 10.36 -4.47
C LEU A 66 19.74 8.88 -4.78
N THR A 67 19.73 8.05 -3.75
CA THR A 67 19.50 6.61 -3.89
C THR A 67 18.12 6.35 -4.47
N LEU A 68 17.13 7.12 -4.05
CA LEU A 68 15.77 7.01 -4.55
C LEU A 68 15.68 7.28 -6.06
N PHE A 69 16.32 8.34 -6.53
CA PHE A 69 16.30 8.68 -7.95
C PHE A 69 17.03 7.63 -8.79
N ASP A 70 18.15 7.09 -8.32
CA ASP A 70 18.84 6.00 -8.99
C ASP A 70 17.97 4.75 -9.08
N LEU A 71 17.29 4.42 -8.01
CA LEU A 71 16.40 3.27 -7.95
C LEU A 71 15.22 3.43 -8.92
N ARG A 72 14.69 4.63 -9.06
CA ARG A 72 13.61 4.91 -9.99
C ARG A 72 14.00 4.58 -11.42
N HIS A 73 15.23 4.91 -11.83
CA HIS A 73 15.73 4.55 -13.16
C HIS A 73 15.73 3.04 -13.37
N THR A 74 16.12 2.28 -12.35
CA THR A 74 16.15 0.82 -12.41
C THR A 74 14.76 0.20 -12.53
N LEU A 75 13.76 0.79 -11.86
CA LEU A 75 12.40 0.25 -11.81
C LEU A 75 11.50 0.75 -12.95
N GLY A 76 12.03 1.60 -13.83
CA GLY A 76 11.38 1.92 -15.10
C GLY A 76 10.07 2.71 -14.96
N ASN A 77 8.94 2.03 -15.17
CA ASN A 77 7.63 2.69 -15.29
C ASN A 77 6.94 3.02 -13.98
N SER A 78 7.52 2.64 -12.85
CA SER A 78 6.91 2.94 -11.54
C SER A 78 7.05 4.42 -11.23
N SER A 79 6.03 4.99 -10.59
CA SER A 79 6.05 6.41 -10.20
C SER A 79 7.08 6.64 -9.09
N LEU A 80 7.51 7.89 -8.92
CA LEU A 80 8.41 8.26 -7.85
C LEU A 80 7.79 7.94 -6.48
N ALA A 81 6.49 8.19 -6.32
CA ALA A 81 5.77 7.86 -5.09
C ALA A 81 5.83 6.36 -4.79
N ASP A 82 5.54 5.52 -5.79
CA ASP A 82 5.57 4.05 -5.62
C ASP A 82 6.98 3.56 -5.30
N VAL A 83 7.99 4.06 -6.01
CA VAL A 83 9.38 3.70 -5.77
C VAL A 83 9.83 4.12 -4.37
N SER A 84 9.35 5.27 -3.88
CA SER A 84 9.68 5.74 -2.54
C SER A 84 9.18 4.77 -1.47
N CYS A 85 8.02 4.17 -1.68
CA CYS A 85 7.47 3.16 -0.76
C CYS A 85 8.32 1.89 -0.76
N TYR A 86 8.73 1.42 -1.94
CA TYR A 86 9.63 0.28 -2.05
C TYR A 86 10.95 0.56 -1.34
N PHE A 87 11.54 1.72 -1.60
CA PHE A 87 12.79 2.13 -0.97
C PHE A 87 12.67 2.12 0.55
N LEU A 88 11.63 2.75 1.08
CA LEU A 88 11.40 2.85 2.51
C LEU A 88 11.25 1.46 3.15
N ALA A 89 10.43 0.61 2.56
CA ALA A 89 10.20 -0.74 3.07
C ALA A 89 11.50 -1.54 3.11
N LYS A 90 12.30 -1.44 2.05
CA LYS A 90 13.58 -2.13 1.95
C LYS A 90 14.59 -1.61 2.98
N GLU A 91 14.70 -0.29 3.12
CA GLU A 91 15.65 0.33 4.07
C GLU A 91 15.30 0.01 5.51
N ARG A 92 14.03 -0.02 5.86
CA ARG A 92 13.57 -0.22 7.24
C ARG A 92 13.29 -1.69 7.57
N GLY A 93 13.24 -2.57 6.55
CA GLY A 93 12.85 -3.97 6.74
C GLY A 93 11.36 -4.14 7.04
N TRP A 94 10.52 -3.27 6.48
CA TRP A 94 9.07 -3.29 6.69
C TRP A 94 8.36 -3.97 5.53
N THR A 95 7.10 -4.34 5.75
CA THR A 95 6.26 -4.94 4.72
C THR A 95 5.83 -3.90 3.68
N LEU A 96 5.94 -4.25 2.40
CA LEU A 96 5.47 -3.39 1.30
C LEU A 96 4.10 -3.88 0.84
N LEU A 97 3.15 -2.95 0.80
CA LEU A 97 1.80 -3.19 0.30
C LEU A 97 1.65 -2.48 -1.04
N THR A 98 1.58 -3.24 -2.12
CA THR A 98 1.53 -2.69 -3.47
C THR A 98 0.86 -3.62 -4.46
N GLY A 99 0.22 -3.04 -5.47
CA GLY A 99 -0.30 -3.78 -6.63
C GLY A 99 0.60 -3.65 -7.86
N ASP A 100 1.69 -2.89 -7.78
CA ASP A 100 2.60 -2.68 -8.91
C ASP A 100 3.45 -3.92 -9.16
N GLY A 101 3.36 -4.49 -10.38
CA GLY A 101 4.07 -5.72 -10.72
C GLY A 101 5.59 -5.58 -10.67
N ALA A 102 6.14 -4.46 -11.11
CA ALA A 102 7.58 -4.22 -11.06
C ALA A 102 8.10 -4.16 -9.63
N LEU A 103 7.38 -3.47 -8.75
CA LEU A 103 7.75 -3.39 -7.34
C LEU A 103 7.64 -4.77 -6.67
N ARG A 104 6.60 -5.54 -6.99
CA ARG A 104 6.43 -6.88 -6.43
C ARG A 104 7.58 -7.80 -6.82
N ARG A 105 7.97 -7.78 -8.10
CA ARG A 105 9.09 -8.61 -8.59
C ARG A 105 10.41 -8.20 -7.92
N SER A 106 10.68 -6.91 -7.85
CA SER A 106 11.89 -6.40 -7.19
C SER A 106 11.90 -6.73 -5.70
N GLY A 107 10.75 -6.63 -5.05
CA GLY A 107 10.61 -6.98 -3.65
C GLY A 107 10.92 -8.44 -3.39
N HIS A 108 10.40 -9.33 -4.21
CA HIS A 108 10.68 -10.76 -4.08
C HIS A 108 12.16 -11.07 -4.30
N ARG A 109 12.79 -10.45 -5.30
CA ARG A 109 14.23 -10.61 -5.52
C ARG A 109 15.07 -10.11 -4.36
N SER A 110 14.62 -9.09 -3.65
CA SER A 110 15.30 -8.50 -2.50
C SER A 110 14.91 -9.16 -1.18
N GLN A 111 14.10 -10.22 -1.22
CA GLN A 111 13.57 -10.91 -0.04
C GLN A 111 12.75 -10.00 0.87
N LEU A 112 12.10 -9.00 0.28
CA LEU A 112 11.20 -8.11 0.97
C LEU A 112 9.83 -8.77 1.10
N GLU A 113 9.17 -8.62 2.24
CA GLU A 113 7.79 -9.09 2.38
C GLU A 113 6.88 -8.14 1.60
N VAL A 114 6.24 -8.67 0.54
CA VAL A 114 5.35 -7.92 -0.33
C VAL A 114 3.95 -8.50 -0.25
N ARG A 115 2.96 -7.66 -0.05
CA ARG A 115 1.55 -8.03 0.02
C ARG A 115 0.73 -7.13 -0.91
N GLY A 116 -0.45 -7.60 -1.28
CA GLY A 116 -1.39 -6.83 -2.08
C GLY A 116 -2.71 -6.61 -1.34
N VAL A 117 -3.68 -6.02 -2.03
CA VAL A 117 -4.97 -5.71 -1.40
C VAL A 117 -5.71 -6.96 -0.95
N LEU A 118 -5.53 -8.11 -1.62
CA LEU A 118 -6.16 -9.36 -1.19
C LEU A 118 -5.72 -9.77 0.21
N TRP A 119 -4.45 -9.55 0.55
CA TRP A 119 -3.98 -9.78 1.91
C TRP A 119 -4.73 -8.91 2.93
N LEU A 120 -4.99 -7.65 2.58
CA LEU A 120 -5.79 -6.77 3.46
C LEU A 120 -7.20 -7.32 3.66
N LEU A 121 -7.83 -7.78 2.59
CA LEU A 121 -9.18 -8.37 2.69
C LEU A 121 -9.18 -9.58 3.61
N ASP A 122 -8.16 -10.43 3.52
CA ASP A 122 -7.99 -11.56 4.44
C ASP A 122 -7.83 -11.09 5.88
N GLN A 123 -7.05 -10.02 6.11
CA GLN A 123 -6.86 -9.45 7.44
C GLN A 123 -8.18 -8.92 8.02
N PHE A 124 -9.00 -8.28 7.21
CA PHE A 124 -10.33 -7.82 7.64
C PHE A 124 -11.21 -8.98 8.03
N HIS A 125 -11.17 -10.05 7.26
CA HIS A 125 -11.96 -11.24 7.53
C HIS A 125 -11.50 -11.92 8.83
N GLU A 126 -10.21 -12.14 8.99
CA GLU A 126 -9.64 -12.77 10.19
C GLU A 126 -9.93 -11.99 11.46
N ALA A 127 -9.92 -10.66 11.36
CA ALA A 127 -10.19 -9.78 12.49
C ALA A 127 -11.69 -9.56 12.71
N ALA A 128 -12.54 -10.15 11.89
CA ALA A 128 -14.00 -10.02 11.94
C ALA A 128 -14.47 -8.56 11.88
N LEU A 129 -13.75 -7.72 11.15
CA LEU A 129 -14.08 -6.30 11.01
C LEU A 129 -15.11 -6.04 9.93
N VAL A 130 -15.21 -6.95 8.95
CA VAL A 130 -16.06 -6.79 7.78
C VAL A 130 -16.72 -8.14 7.48
N SER A 131 -18.01 -8.12 7.17
CA SER A 131 -18.72 -9.35 6.81
C SER A 131 -18.27 -9.88 5.45
N PRO A 132 -18.39 -11.20 5.19
CA PRO A 132 -18.03 -11.76 3.88
C PRO A 132 -18.78 -11.10 2.71
N ASP A 133 -20.05 -10.75 2.90
CA ASP A 133 -20.83 -10.08 1.85
C ASP A 133 -20.26 -8.71 1.49
N VAL A 134 -19.84 -7.95 2.49
CA VAL A 134 -19.21 -6.64 2.28
C VAL A 134 -17.87 -6.80 1.58
N LEU A 135 -17.09 -7.82 1.95
CA LEU A 135 -15.80 -8.11 1.30
C LEU A 135 -15.97 -8.44 -0.18
N VAL A 136 -17.00 -9.25 -0.53
CA VAL A 136 -17.28 -9.59 -1.92
C VAL A 136 -17.67 -8.34 -2.71
N LYS A 137 -18.52 -7.49 -2.14
CA LYS A 137 -18.89 -6.22 -2.78
C LYS A 137 -17.68 -5.31 -3.00
N ALA A 138 -16.81 -5.23 -2.00
CA ALA A 138 -15.61 -4.42 -2.09
C ALA A 138 -14.66 -4.94 -3.19
N LEU A 139 -14.46 -6.25 -3.25
CA LEU A 139 -13.64 -6.87 -4.28
C LEU A 139 -14.18 -6.59 -5.67
N ASN A 140 -15.50 -6.73 -5.86
CA ASN A 140 -16.14 -6.44 -7.13
C ASN A 140 -16.00 -4.96 -7.51
N ALA A 141 -16.13 -4.06 -6.55
CA ALA A 141 -15.94 -2.63 -6.78
C ALA A 141 -14.50 -2.32 -7.21
N MET A 142 -13.53 -2.96 -6.57
CA MET A 142 -12.12 -2.80 -6.94
C MET A 142 -11.87 -3.27 -8.37
N LEU A 143 -12.37 -4.45 -8.74
CA LEU A 143 -12.22 -4.98 -10.08
C LEU A 143 -12.88 -4.08 -11.12
N ALA A 144 -14.07 -3.56 -10.83
CA ALA A 144 -14.79 -2.64 -11.71
C ALA A 144 -14.05 -1.32 -11.91
N ASN A 145 -13.26 -0.89 -10.93
CA ASN A 145 -12.47 0.35 -10.99
C ASN A 145 -11.03 0.12 -11.48
N GLY A 146 -10.71 -1.09 -11.96
CA GLY A 146 -9.42 -1.38 -12.55
C GLY A 146 -8.29 -1.64 -11.56
N ALA A 147 -8.62 -2.08 -10.35
CA ALA A 147 -7.58 -2.42 -9.37
C ALA A 147 -6.69 -3.55 -9.89
N ARG A 148 -5.41 -3.48 -9.53
CA ARG A 148 -4.41 -4.47 -9.93
C ARG A 148 -4.46 -5.67 -8.99
N LEU A 149 -5.24 -6.68 -9.38
CA LEU A 149 -5.45 -7.89 -8.59
C LEU A 149 -5.09 -9.12 -9.41
N PRO A 150 -4.53 -10.17 -8.77
CA PRO A 150 -4.34 -11.44 -9.46
C PRO A 150 -5.70 -12.08 -9.67
N LYS A 151 -6.14 -12.14 -10.94
CA LYS A 151 -7.51 -12.57 -11.29
C LYS A 151 -7.81 -13.99 -10.86
N GLU A 152 -6.82 -14.87 -10.86
CA GLU A 152 -6.99 -16.27 -10.46
C GLU A 152 -7.28 -16.41 -8.95
N GLU A 153 -6.95 -15.41 -8.16
CA GLU A 153 -7.15 -15.43 -6.70
C GLU A 153 -8.43 -14.73 -6.27
N CYS A 154 -9.09 -14.06 -7.20
CA CYS A 154 -10.36 -13.40 -6.94
C CYS A 154 -11.53 -14.35 -7.06
#